data_adae9a3b5e0d3951dc56f6bfa8849e96
#
_entry.id   adae9a3b5e0d3951dc56f6bfa8849e96
#
_cell.length_a   1.000
_cell.length_b   1.000
_cell.length_c   1.000
_cell.angle_alpha   90.00
_cell.angle_beta   90.00
_cell.angle_gamma   90.00
#
_symmetry.space_group_name_H-M   'P 1'
#
loop_
_entity.id
_entity.type
_entity.pdbx_description
1 polymer ?
#
loop_
_entity_poly.entity_id
_entity_poly.type
_entity_poly.pdbx_seq_one_letter_code
_entity_poly.pdbx_strand_id
1 'polypeptide(L)'
;SIENGIATISPTADWNGSETLTFTANDPSGESISQAVNFTVAPVADIVADKATVVEDTPTIIKVLGNDTFEGTDKVVSLDTNNGPANGTVSVNPDGSVTYTPNDNYQGTDSFTYIVTSGGVSESTTVSVDVTPVNDAPVAKDDIATTQEDTAVTIDVLPNDTDVDGDKLSIQSASVPEAQGKVEIVDGKLVFTPAENFNGDAEITYTLTDGALTDQATVKVTVNAVNDTPVVESNIADQALAEDFTPYTIDLNTAFSDVDNVDGELTFSVSGNSNIQVAIVNGIATITPTADWNGSETLTFTATDPSGESISQTVNFTVAPVADIVADSVTVVEDTPTIIKVLGNDTFEGDDKVVSLDTNNGPANGTVSINPDGSVTYTPNDNYHGTDSFTYIVTSGGVSESTTVNVDVTPVNDAPVAKDDIATTQEDTAVTIDVLSNDTDVDGDK
;
A
#
# COMPACT_ATOMS: atom_id res chain seq x y z
N SER A 1 -8.79 94.74 49.52
CA SER A 1 -8.26 95.99 50.01
C SER A 1 -8.96 97.20 49.37
N ILE A 2 -9.00 98.37 50.03
CA ILE A 2 -9.50 99.62 49.47
C ILE A 2 -8.36 100.63 49.50
N GLU A 3 -7.96 101.09 48.32
CA GLU A 3 -6.94 102.17 48.21
C GLU A 3 -7.45 103.30 47.26
N ASN A 4 -7.36 104.56 47.71
CA ASN A 4 -7.81 105.74 46.93
C ASN A 4 -9.26 105.57 46.37
N GLY A 5 -10.18 104.93 47.14
CA GLY A 5 -11.54 104.75 46.75
C GLY A 5 -11.80 103.58 45.78
N ILE A 6 -10.78 102.81 45.42
CA ILE A 6 -10.88 101.61 44.57
C ILE A 6 -10.80 100.39 45.44
N ALA A 7 -11.81 99.55 45.40
CA ALA A 7 -11.83 98.22 46.07
C ALA A 7 -11.25 97.17 45.15
N THR A 8 -10.21 96.47 45.61
CA THR A 8 -9.67 95.26 44.96
C THR A 8 -10.22 94.02 45.71
N ILE A 9 -10.97 93.18 45.03
CA ILE A 9 -11.52 91.95 45.54
C ILE A 9 -10.73 90.78 44.94
N SER A 10 -10.17 89.96 45.79
CA SER A 10 -9.46 88.75 45.40
C SER A 10 -10.27 87.58 45.99
N PRO A 11 -10.84 86.73 45.16
CA PRO A 11 -11.48 85.52 45.66
C PRO A 11 -10.43 84.67 46.37
N THR A 12 -10.90 83.81 47.29
CA THR A 12 -10.09 82.74 47.83
C THR A 12 -9.86 81.73 46.69
N ALA A 13 -8.72 81.09 46.65
CA ALA A 13 -8.41 80.07 45.68
C ALA A 13 -9.49 78.97 45.69
N ASP A 14 -9.92 78.48 44.52
CA ASP A 14 -10.93 77.45 44.25
C ASP A 14 -12.32 77.78 44.82
N TRP A 15 -12.57 79.03 45.27
CA TRP A 15 -13.88 79.46 45.71
C TRP A 15 -14.70 79.99 44.54
N ASN A 16 -15.82 79.34 44.29
CA ASN A 16 -16.87 79.86 43.39
C ASN A 16 -18.18 80.04 44.15
N GLY A 17 -19.00 80.94 43.71
CA GLY A 17 -20.27 81.21 44.37
C GLY A 17 -20.59 82.71 44.36
N SER A 18 -21.51 83.14 45.21
CA SER A 18 -21.89 84.54 45.33
C SER A 18 -21.76 84.98 46.76
N GLU A 19 -21.10 86.14 46.96
CA GLU A 19 -20.94 86.76 48.25
C GLU A 19 -21.35 88.25 48.17
N THR A 20 -22.00 88.72 49.23
CA THR A 20 -22.41 90.13 49.33
C THR A 20 -21.43 90.89 50.25
N LEU A 21 -20.72 91.81 49.68
CA LEU A 21 -19.84 92.71 50.44
C LEU A 21 -20.54 94.05 50.64
N THR A 22 -20.49 94.59 51.88
CA THR A 22 -21.00 95.90 52.17
C THR A 22 -19.88 96.89 52.25
N PHE A 23 -19.87 97.86 51.39
CA PHE A 23 -18.93 99.00 51.40
C PHE A 23 -19.53 100.19 52.15
N THR A 24 -18.79 100.73 53.11
CA THR A 24 -19.20 101.84 53.89
C THR A 24 -18.25 103.07 53.64
N ALA A 25 -18.78 104.21 53.23
CA ALA A 25 -18.05 105.47 53.09
C ALA A 25 -18.43 106.37 54.27
N ASN A 26 -17.41 106.92 54.91
CA ASN A 26 -17.53 107.91 56.02
C ASN A 26 -17.04 109.28 55.57
N ASP A 27 -17.73 110.29 55.91
CA ASP A 27 -17.31 111.67 55.71
C ASP A 27 -16.41 112.14 56.90
N PRO A 28 -15.76 113.34 56.82
CA PRO A 28 -14.92 113.88 57.89
C PRO A 28 -15.72 114.27 59.15
N SER A 29 -17.05 114.38 59.08
CA SER A 29 -17.93 114.65 60.21
C SER A 29 -18.38 113.43 60.98
N GLY A 30 -18.13 112.21 60.44
CA GLY A 30 -18.53 110.90 61.02
C GLY A 30 -19.82 110.33 60.49
N GLU A 31 -20.44 111.01 59.54
CA GLU A 31 -21.61 110.44 58.86
C GLU A 31 -21.22 109.32 57.91
N SER A 32 -22.00 108.23 57.82
CA SER A 32 -21.72 107.03 57.00
C SER A 32 -22.87 106.68 56.10
N ILE A 33 -22.49 106.19 54.91
CA ILE A 33 -23.41 105.57 53.97
C ILE A 33 -22.85 104.21 53.57
N SER A 34 -23.70 103.18 53.54
CA SER A 34 -23.30 101.80 53.16
C SER A 34 -24.06 101.35 51.95
N GLN A 35 -23.40 100.61 51.04
CA GLN A 35 -23.96 99.95 49.87
C GLN A 35 -23.51 98.50 49.83
N ALA A 36 -24.43 97.63 49.63
CA ALA A 36 -24.17 96.23 49.40
C ALA A 36 -23.93 95.96 47.91
N VAL A 37 -22.90 95.18 47.60
CA VAL A 37 -22.53 94.74 46.26
C VAL A 37 -22.41 93.25 46.27
N ASN A 38 -23.11 92.60 45.40
CA ASN A 38 -23.03 91.11 45.20
C ASN A 38 -21.90 90.87 44.21
N PHE A 39 -21.00 89.95 44.60
CA PHE A 39 -19.95 89.46 43.78
C PHE A 39 -20.30 87.95 43.48
N THR A 40 -20.25 87.61 42.19
CA THR A 40 -20.40 86.22 41.77
C THR A 40 -19.09 85.79 41.12
N VAL A 41 -18.47 84.77 41.66
CA VAL A 41 -17.26 84.14 41.13
C VAL A 41 -17.71 82.88 40.39
N ALA A 42 -17.52 82.91 39.09
CA ALA A 42 -17.88 81.72 38.26
C ALA A 42 -16.81 80.61 38.46
N PRO A 43 -17.25 79.34 38.52
CA PRO A 43 -16.29 78.24 38.59
C PRO A 43 -15.44 78.18 37.32
N VAL A 44 -14.15 77.90 37.50
CA VAL A 44 -13.19 77.58 36.45
C VAL A 44 -12.89 76.08 36.53
N ALA A 45 -12.90 75.41 35.44
CA ALA A 45 -12.59 73.94 35.40
C ALA A 45 -11.08 73.72 35.58
N ASP A 46 -10.70 73.09 36.68
CA ASP A 46 -9.31 72.77 37.03
C ASP A 46 -8.87 71.46 36.41
N ILE A 47 -9.81 70.63 35.91
CA ILE A 47 -9.52 69.37 35.27
C ILE A 47 -9.65 69.44 33.73
N VAL A 48 -8.69 68.87 33.05
CA VAL A 48 -8.57 68.91 31.59
C VAL A 48 -8.79 67.44 31.01
N ALA A 49 -9.49 67.36 29.90
CA ALA A 49 -9.72 66.07 29.24
C ALA A 49 -8.42 65.35 28.86
N ASP A 50 -8.38 64.08 29.10
CA ASP A 50 -7.24 63.20 28.83
C ASP A 50 -7.36 62.46 27.49
N LYS A 51 -6.21 62.03 27.01
CA LYS A 51 -6.09 61.11 25.92
C LYS A 51 -5.14 59.98 26.29
N ALA A 52 -5.54 58.74 26.06
CA ALA A 52 -4.71 57.59 26.27
C ALA A 52 -4.72 56.70 25.01
N THR A 53 -3.58 56.14 24.66
CA THR A 53 -3.46 55.07 23.71
C THR A 53 -3.18 53.81 24.50
N VAL A 54 -3.98 52.79 24.30
CA VAL A 54 -3.87 51.49 24.97
C VAL A 54 -3.80 50.40 23.93
N VAL A 55 -3.31 49.24 24.34
CA VAL A 55 -3.26 48.06 23.49
C VAL A 55 -4.45 47.19 23.86
N GLU A 56 -5.16 46.62 22.87
CA GLU A 56 -6.25 45.67 23.15
C GLU A 56 -5.75 44.52 24.03
N ASP A 57 -6.68 43.84 24.69
CA ASP A 57 -6.45 42.69 25.59
C ASP A 57 -5.48 42.98 26.77
N THR A 58 -5.05 44.24 26.92
CA THR A 58 -4.07 44.61 27.95
C THR A 58 -4.61 45.72 28.86
N PRO A 59 -4.86 45.43 30.17
CA PRO A 59 -5.23 46.44 31.13
C PRO A 59 -4.14 47.52 31.24
N THR A 60 -4.55 48.79 31.06
CA THR A 60 -3.60 49.91 31.02
C THR A 60 -3.93 50.96 32.12
N ILE A 61 -2.89 51.41 32.84
CA ILE A 61 -3.03 52.43 33.86
C ILE A 61 -2.91 53.81 33.23
N ILE A 62 -3.93 54.65 33.38
CA ILE A 62 -4.02 56.02 32.90
C ILE A 62 -3.88 56.99 34.09
N LYS A 63 -2.90 57.86 34.04
CA LYS A 63 -2.68 58.89 35.07
C LYS A 63 -3.53 60.14 34.77
N VAL A 64 -4.84 60.07 35.05
CA VAL A 64 -5.84 61.07 34.71
C VAL A 64 -5.67 62.44 35.41
N LEU A 65 -4.85 62.51 36.43
CA LEU A 65 -4.58 63.77 37.15
C LEU A 65 -3.28 64.46 36.66
N GLY A 66 -2.66 64.00 35.59
CA GLY A 66 -1.31 64.39 35.17
C GLY A 66 -1.25 65.77 34.48
N ASN A 67 -2.34 66.20 33.87
CA ASN A 67 -2.51 67.48 33.14
C ASN A 67 -3.41 68.49 33.87
N ASP A 68 -3.86 68.17 35.08
CA ASP A 68 -4.77 68.96 35.89
C ASP A 68 -4.02 69.84 36.84
N THR A 69 -4.61 71.01 37.22
CA THR A 69 -4.10 71.96 38.21
C THR A 69 -5.05 72.02 39.39
N PHE A 70 -4.54 71.72 40.58
CA PHE A 70 -5.31 71.78 41.81
C PHE A 70 -4.61 72.56 42.86
N GLU A 71 -5.33 73.38 43.63
CA GLU A 71 -4.73 74.11 44.74
C GLU A 71 -4.79 73.34 46.08
N GLY A 72 -5.56 72.25 46.14
CA GLY A 72 -5.70 71.36 47.30
C GLY A 72 -4.90 70.02 47.18
N THR A 73 -4.64 69.42 48.33
CA THR A 73 -3.96 68.12 48.42
C THR A 73 -4.90 66.91 48.62
N ASP A 74 -6.21 67.15 48.79
CA ASP A 74 -7.25 66.20 49.16
C ASP A 74 -8.05 65.69 47.97
N LYS A 75 -7.39 65.28 46.91
CA LYS A 75 -8.01 64.80 45.66
C LYS A 75 -8.59 63.42 45.80
N VAL A 76 -9.83 63.27 45.43
CA VAL A 76 -10.50 61.93 45.34
C VAL A 76 -11.06 61.76 43.93
N VAL A 77 -10.54 60.72 43.22
CA VAL A 77 -11.01 60.36 41.90
C VAL A 77 -12.14 59.36 42.07
N SER A 78 -13.19 59.52 41.30
CA SER A 78 -14.31 58.59 41.16
C SER A 78 -14.76 58.51 39.71
N LEU A 79 -15.53 57.50 39.36
CA LEU A 79 -16.05 57.30 38.00
C LEU A 79 -17.49 57.81 37.91
N ASP A 80 -17.84 58.41 36.78
CA ASP A 80 -19.21 58.67 36.46
C ASP A 80 -19.90 57.37 35.95
N THR A 81 -20.75 56.82 36.78
CA THR A 81 -21.42 55.53 36.45
C THR A 81 -22.40 55.63 35.29
N ASN A 82 -22.78 56.83 34.86
CA ASN A 82 -23.68 57.03 33.71
C ASN A 82 -22.93 57.17 32.37
N ASN A 83 -21.66 57.51 32.45
CA ASN A 83 -20.77 57.78 31.31
C ASN A 83 -19.52 56.89 31.37
N GLY A 84 -19.68 55.62 31.60
CA GLY A 84 -18.64 54.60 31.53
C GLY A 84 -18.28 54.24 30.10
N PRO A 85 -17.17 53.50 29.90
CA PRO A 85 -16.74 53.07 28.57
C PRO A 85 -17.75 52.05 27.96
N ALA A 86 -17.92 52.11 26.65
CA ALA A 86 -18.81 51.23 25.92
C ALA A 86 -18.15 49.88 25.60
N ASN A 87 -16.84 49.87 25.42
CA ASN A 87 -16.07 48.76 24.92
C ASN A 87 -14.95 48.31 25.86
N GLY A 88 -15.15 48.46 27.15
CA GLY A 88 -14.21 48.07 28.17
C GLY A 88 -14.75 48.26 29.58
N THR A 89 -13.89 48.16 30.57
CA THR A 89 -14.15 48.43 31.97
C THR A 89 -13.13 49.35 32.54
N VAL A 90 -13.54 50.14 33.57
CA VAL A 90 -12.65 51.06 34.28
C VAL A 90 -12.73 50.83 35.78
N SER A 91 -11.60 50.98 36.45
CA SER A 91 -11.48 50.97 37.90
C SER A 91 -10.51 52.04 38.40
N VAL A 92 -10.83 52.68 39.55
CA VAL A 92 -9.95 53.66 40.17
C VAL A 92 -8.95 52.96 41.06
N ASN A 93 -7.68 53.35 40.93
CA ASN A 93 -6.60 52.82 41.74
C ASN A 93 -6.42 53.67 43.03
N PRO A 94 -5.80 53.11 44.09
CA PRO A 94 -5.59 53.82 45.36
C PRO A 94 -4.76 55.11 45.24
N ASP A 95 -3.94 55.26 44.18
CA ASP A 95 -3.13 56.43 43.91
C ASP A 95 -3.86 57.50 43.09
N GLY A 96 -5.13 57.28 42.74
CA GLY A 96 -5.94 58.17 41.94
C GLY A 96 -5.79 58.02 40.42
N SER A 97 -4.93 57.09 39.96
CA SER A 97 -4.94 56.66 38.54
C SER A 97 -6.16 55.76 38.22
N VAL A 98 -6.43 55.59 36.96
CA VAL A 98 -7.53 54.73 36.50
C VAL A 98 -6.95 53.60 35.66
N THR A 99 -7.38 52.35 35.92
CA THR A 99 -7.08 51.24 35.03
C THR A 99 -8.25 51.06 34.05
N TYR A 100 -7.97 51.16 32.76
CA TYR A 100 -8.88 50.82 31.69
C TYR A 100 -8.52 49.46 31.17
N THR A 101 -9.49 48.55 31.01
CA THR A 101 -9.35 47.22 30.43
C THR A 101 -10.28 47.14 29.21
N PRO A 102 -9.76 47.07 27.99
CA PRO A 102 -10.58 46.84 26.81
C PRO A 102 -11.37 45.52 26.91
N ASN A 103 -12.51 45.44 26.22
CA ASN A 103 -13.13 44.15 25.94
C ASN A 103 -12.19 43.34 25.04
N ASP A 104 -12.30 42.00 25.12
CA ASP A 104 -11.49 41.10 24.33
C ASP A 104 -11.57 41.42 22.83
N ASN A 105 -10.42 41.54 22.18
CA ASN A 105 -10.27 41.84 20.75
C ASN A 105 -10.96 43.12 20.28
N TYR A 106 -11.14 44.12 21.19
CA TYR A 106 -11.68 45.40 20.81
C TYR A 106 -10.61 46.34 20.34
N GLN A 107 -10.71 46.82 19.12
CA GLN A 107 -9.91 47.92 18.55
C GLN A 107 -10.81 49.11 18.18
N GLY A 108 -10.29 50.33 18.34
CA GLY A 108 -11.01 51.55 18.01
C GLY A 108 -11.05 52.56 19.16
N THR A 109 -11.97 53.52 19.07
CA THR A 109 -12.06 54.60 20.06
C THR A 109 -13.13 54.29 21.11
N ASP A 110 -12.80 54.54 22.37
CA ASP A 110 -13.72 54.47 23.50
C ASP A 110 -13.56 55.72 24.36
N SER A 111 -14.41 55.91 25.34
CA SER A 111 -14.34 57.06 26.27
C SER A 111 -15.06 56.75 27.57
N PHE A 112 -14.57 57.37 28.64
CA PHE A 112 -15.26 57.38 29.93
C PHE A 112 -15.07 58.71 30.63
N THR A 113 -15.99 59.04 31.57
CA THR A 113 -15.94 60.24 32.36
C THR A 113 -15.46 59.91 33.79
N TYR A 114 -14.51 60.67 34.29
CA TYR A 114 -14.14 60.62 35.69
C TYR A 114 -14.46 61.94 36.39
N ILE A 115 -14.60 61.87 37.70
CA ILE A 115 -14.94 62.99 38.58
C ILE A 115 -13.83 63.11 39.58
N VAL A 116 -13.32 64.34 39.75
CA VAL A 116 -12.38 64.70 40.84
C VAL A 116 -13.08 65.56 41.84
N THR A 117 -13.00 65.18 43.11
CA THR A 117 -13.44 66.05 44.23
C THR A 117 -12.25 66.51 44.96
N SER A 118 -12.07 67.87 45.05
CA SER A 118 -11.00 68.52 45.77
C SER A 118 -11.62 69.72 46.52
N GLY A 119 -11.24 69.99 47.79
CA GLY A 119 -11.79 71.09 48.58
C GLY A 119 -13.32 71.07 48.72
N GLY A 120 -14.00 69.98 48.52
CA GLY A 120 -15.50 69.83 48.56
C GLY A 120 -16.18 70.24 47.24
N VAL A 121 -15.45 70.55 46.17
CA VAL A 121 -15.97 70.78 44.81
C VAL A 121 -15.70 69.59 43.97
N SER A 122 -16.71 69.16 43.16
CA SER A 122 -16.57 68.04 42.23
C SER A 122 -16.66 68.55 40.81
N GLU A 123 -15.67 68.21 40.02
CA GLU A 123 -15.60 68.47 38.58
C GLU A 123 -15.49 67.18 37.80
N SER A 124 -15.96 67.19 36.58
CA SER A 124 -15.94 65.96 35.69
C SER A 124 -15.32 66.28 34.33
N THR A 125 -14.55 65.38 33.81
CA THR A 125 -14.03 65.46 32.45
C THR A 125 -13.93 64.07 31.83
N THR A 126 -13.60 64.02 30.54
CA THR A 126 -13.59 62.80 29.73
C THR A 126 -12.18 62.33 29.44
N VAL A 127 -11.95 61.04 29.54
CA VAL A 127 -10.80 60.34 28.96
C VAL A 127 -11.22 59.79 27.62
N SER A 128 -10.51 60.19 26.56
CA SER A 128 -10.62 59.57 25.24
C SER A 128 -9.56 58.48 25.15
N VAL A 129 -9.97 57.26 24.87
CA VAL A 129 -9.11 56.08 24.73
C VAL A 129 -9.06 55.66 23.26
N ASP A 130 -7.85 55.48 22.72
CA ASP A 130 -7.58 54.93 21.41
C ASP A 130 -6.98 53.52 21.62
N VAL A 131 -7.77 52.50 21.34
CA VAL A 131 -7.35 51.10 21.50
C VAL A 131 -6.75 50.61 20.19
N THR A 132 -5.44 50.33 20.25
CA THR A 132 -4.68 49.84 19.08
C THR A 132 -4.71 48.34 18.98
N PRO A 133 -4.83 47.81 17.77
CA PRO A 133 -4.82 46.37 17.54
C PRO A 133 -3.48 45.70 17.86
N VAL A 134 -3.55 44.43 18.22
CA VAL A 134 -2.46 43.47 18.27
C VAL A 134 -2.89 42.25 17.47
N ASN A 135 -2.00 41.71 16.66
CA ASN A 135 -2.32 40.51 15.90
C ASN A 135 -2.57 39.33 16.81
N ASP A 136 -3.75 38.75 16.71
CA ASP A 136 -4.14 37.49 17.34
C ASP A 136 -3.80 36.29 16.46
N ALA A 137 -3.66 35.11 17.05
CA ALA A 137 -3.43 33.92 16.28
C ALA A 137 -4.72 33.48 15.57
N PRO A 138 -4.63 32.89 14.34
CA PRO A 138 -5.76 32.31 13.68
C PRO A 138 -6.28 31.11 14.48
N VAL A 139 -7.53 30.75 14.24
CA VAL A 139 -8.18 29.56 14.83
C VAL A 139 -8.43 28.53 13.74
N ALA A 140 -7.60 27.49 13.75
CA ALA A 140 -7.72 26.35 12.87
C ALA A 140 -8.77 25.35 13.40
N LYS A 141 -9.55 24.75 12.51
CA LYS A 141 -10.58 23.75 12.85
C LYS A 141 -10.40 22.49 12.03
N ASP A 142 -10.67 21.37 12.69
CA ASP A 142 -10.58 20.05 12.07
C ASP A 142 -11.50 19.90 10.86
N ASP A 143 -11.01 19.17 9.88
CA ASP A 143 -11.69 18.83 8.63
C ASP A 143 -11.87 17.32 8.45
N ILE A 144 -12.73 16.97 7.52
CA ILE A 144 -12.94 15.60 7.10
C ILE A 144 -12.91 15.51 5.57
N ALA A 145 -12.35 14.40 5.06
CA ALA A 145 -12.36 14.09 3.64
C ALA A 145 -12.53 12.59 3.43
N THR A 146 -12.83 12.21 2.19
CA THR A 146 -12.95 10.80 1.80
C THR A 146 -12.33 10.63 0.42
N THR A 147 -11.61 9.53 0.23
CA THR A 147 -11.09 9.11 -1.06
C THR A 147 -11.15 7.59 -1.18
N GLN A 148 -10.79 7.06 -2.34
CA GLN A 148 -10.46 5.66 -2.54
C GLN A 148 -8.95 5.48 -2.38
N GLU A 149 -8.49 4.29 -2.03
CA GLU A 149 -7.06 3.99 -2.10
C GLU A 149 -6.52 4.26 -3.50
N ASP A 150 -5.22 4.49 -3.61
CA ASP A 150 -4.51 4.83 -4.85
C ASP A 150 -5.03 6.08 -5.59
N THR A 151 -6.00 6.79 -4.99
CA THR A 151 -6.62 7.98 -5.59
C THR A 151 -6.36 9.21 -4.75
N ALA A 152 -5.63 10.19 -5.31
CA ALA A 152 -5.38 11.46 -4.64
C ALA A 152 -6.66 12.28 -4.47
N VAL A 153 -6.77 13.00 -3.32
CA VAL A 153 -7.87 13.92 -3.03
C VAL A 153 -7.34 15.31 -2.71
N THR A 154 -8.05 16.32 -3.23
CA THR A 154 -7.76 17.74 -2.91
C THR A 154 -8.73 18.21 -1.83
N ILE A 155 -8.20 18.78 -0.75
CA ILE A 155 -8.94 19.21 0.44
C ILE A 155 -8.73 20.69 0.63
N ASP A 156 -9.82 21.44 0.72
CA ASP A 156 -9.82 22.87 1.02
C ASP A 156 -10.14 23.04 2.51
N VAL A 157 -9.12 23.29 3.32
CA VAL A 157 -9.23 23.35 4.78
C VAL A 157 -9.51 24.75 5.32
N LEU A 158 -9.28 25.82 4.51
CA LEU A 158 -9.39 27.20 4.96
C LEU A 158 -10.84 27.71 5.20
N PRO A 159 -11.91 27.16 4.59
CA PRO A 159 -13.25 27.76 4.69
C PRO A 159 -13.89 27.76 6.08
N ASN A 160 -13.48 26.84 6.98
CA ASN A 160 -13.97 26.75 8.35
C ASN A 160 -13.05 27.43 9.38
N ASP A 161 -11.84 27.81 8.97
CA ASP A 161 -10.87 28.52 9.78
C ASP A 161 -11.23 30.00 9.90
N THR A 162 -10.81 30.61 10.98
CA THR A 162 -11.14 32.00 11.25
C THR A 162 -9.94 32.76 11.83
N ASP A 163 -9.97 34.05 11.60
CA ASP A 163 -9.07 34.99 12.21
C ASP A 163 -9.88 36.18 12.75
N VAL A 164 -9.59 36.63 13.98
CA VAL A 164 -10.40 37.69 14.63
C VAL A 164 -10.06 39.05 14.06
N ASP A 165 -8.84 39.27 13.63
CA ASP A 165 -8.38 40.52 12.98
C ASP A 165 -8.82 40.60 11.52
N GLY A 166 -9.26 39.45 10.95
CA GLY A 166 -9.66 39.33 9.56
C GLY A 166 -8.51 39.20 8.59
N ASP A 167 -7.36 38.76 9.08
CA ASP A 167 -6.17 38.57 8.30
C ASP A 167 -6.32 37.43 7.29
N LYS A 168 -5.50 37.47 6.24
CA LYS A 168 -5.54 36.46 5.18
C LYS A 168 -4.87 35.17 5.62
N LEU A 169 -5.68 34.14 5.81
CA LEU A 169 -5.23 32.80 6.17
C LEU A 169 -4.53 32.07 5.02
N SER A 170 -3.54 31.27 5.37
CA SER A 170 -2.84 30.36 4.46
C SER A 170 -2.29 29.14 5.21
N ILE A 171 -2.05 28.04 4.46
CA ILE A 171 -1.43 26.83 5.01
C ILE A 171 0.08 27.02 4.97
N GLN A 172 0.74 26.95 6.12
CA GLN A 172 2.19 27.05 6.24
C GLN A 172 2.87 25.70 5.99
N SER A 173 2.33 24.63 6.54
CA SER A 173 2.86 23.27 6.41
C SER A 173 1.77 22.23 6.62
N ALA A 174 2.00 21.01 6.10
CA ALA A 174 1.18 19.86 6.39
C ALA A 174 2.04 18.60 6.46
N SER A 175 1.59 17.61 7.23
CA SER A 175 2.27 16.33 7.38
C SER A 175 1.27 15.20 7.61
N VAL A 176 1.64 14.01 7.17
CA VAL A 176 0.92 12.75 7.38
C VAL A 176 1.95 11.65 7.63
N PRO A 177 1.66 10.62 8.43
CA PRO A 177 2.54 9.45 8.55
C PRO A 177 2.81 8.80 7.18
N GLU A 178 4.09 8.50 6.88
CA GLU A 178 4.51 7.94 5.58
C GLU A 178 3.77 6.63 5.22
N ALA A 179 3.46 5.81 6.23
CA ALA A 179 2.68 4.57 6.03
C ALA A 179 1.23 4.81 5.59
N GLN A 180 0.69 6.03 5.77
CA GLN A 180 -0.67 6.37 5.36
C GLN A 180 -0.70 7.08 4.00
N GLY A 181 0.42 7.71 3.60
CA GLY A 181 0.49 8.42 2.33
C GLY A 181 1.39 9.64 2.34
N LYS A 182 1.12 10.54 1.39
CA LYS A 182 1.85 11.80 1.20
C LYS A 182 0.86 12.96 1.11
N VAL A 183 1.20 14.10 1.71
CA VAL A 183 0.45 15.35 1.57
C VAL A 183 1.32 16.44 0.98
N GLU A 184 0.77 17.21 0.05
CA GLU A 184 1.40 18.36 -0.59
C GLU A 184 0.46 19.57 -0.52
N ILE A 185 1.03 20.78 -0.48
CA ILE A 185 0.26 22.02 -0.56
C ILE A 185 0.33 22.52 -2.01
N VAL A 186 -0.82 22.55 -2.67
CA VAL A 186 -0.94 22.97 -4.07
C VAL A 186 -2.06 24.01 -4.16
N ASP A 187 -1.74 25.19 -4.70
CA ASP A 187 -2.68 26.30 -4.87
C ASP A 187 -3.46 26.65 -3.58
N GLY A 188 -2.80 26.53 -2.43
CA GLY A 188 -3.37 26.86 -1.12
C GLY A 188 -4.32 25.79 -0.56
N LYS A 189 -4.34 24.59 -1.14
CA LYS A 189 -5.11 23.43 -0.68
C LYS A 189 -4.19 22.25 -0.37
N LEU A 190 -4.66 21.31 0.42
CA LEU A 190 -3.97 20.05 0.65
C LEU A 190 -4.32 19.06 -0.46
N VAL A 191 -3.30 18.43 -1.04
CA VAL A 191 -3.45 17.27 -1.93
C VAL A 191 -2.87 16.08 -1.20
N PHE A 192 -3.76 15.17 -0.77
CA PHE A 192 -3.38 13.92 -0.13
C PHE A 192 -3.41 12.79 -1.14
N THR A 193 -2.32 12.02 -1.19
CA THR A 193 -2.21 10.79 -1.97
C THR A 193 -1.99 9.65 -0.98
N PRO A 194 -2.92 8.70 -0.86
CA PRO A 194 -2.73 7.52 -0.02
C PRO A 194 -1.44 6.76 -0.40
N ALA A 195 -0.85 6.05 0.54
CA ALA A 195 0.18 5.06 0.21
C ALA A 195 -0.45 3.94 -0.63
N GLU A 196 0.35 3.26 -1.43
CA GLU A 196 -0.11 2.14 -2.27
C GLU A 196 -0.88 1.12 -1.44
N ASN A 197 -2.10 0.80 -1.88
CA ASN A 197 -3.03 -0.15 -1.22
C ASN A 197 -3.35 0.21 0.25
N PHE A 198 -3.19 1.47 0.63
CA PHE A 198 -3.59 1.92 1.97
C PHE A 198 -5.08 2.21 2.02
N ASN A 199 -5.81 1.47 2.84
CA ASN A 199 -7.20 1.72 3.18
C ASN A 199 -7.36 1.90 4.71
N GLY A 200 -8.40 2.64 5.12
CA GLY A 200 -8.62 3.00 6.52
C GLY A 200 -8.58 4.51 6.77
N ASP A 201 -8.39 4.91 8.02
CA ASP A 201 -8.36 6.32 8.41
C ASP A 201 -6.90 6.86 8.38
N ALA A 202 -6.69 7.91 7.61
CA ALA A 202 -5.46 8.71 7.63
C ALA A 202 -5.69 10.04 8.37
N GLU A 203 -4.68 10.50 9.11
CA GLU A 203 -4.72 11.75 9.85
C GLU A 203 -3.62 12.70 9.36
N ILE A 204 -4.02 13.80 8.75
CA ILE A 204 -3.12 14.86 8.30
C ILE A 204 -3.14 15.96 9.35
N THR A 205 -1.97 16.40 9.83
CA THR A 205 -1.84 17.62 10.63
C THR A 205 -1.43 18.76 9.71
N TYR A 206 -2.12 19.90 9.78
CA TYR A 206 -1.72 21.12 9.07
C TYR A 206 -1.51 22.28 10.02
N THR A 207 -0.65 23.20 9.63
CA THR A 207 -0.38 24.46 10.34
C THR A 207 -0.94 25.60 9.52
N LEU A 208 -1.89 26.32 10.13
CA LEU A 208 -2.50 27.53 9.61
C LEU A 208 -1.66 28.74 10.02
N THR A 209 -1.61 29.78 9.20
CA THR A 209 -0.96 31.05 9.53
C THR A 209 -1.71 32.23 8.93
N ASP A 210 -1.70 33.36 9.67
CA ASP A 210 -2.11 34.68 9.23
C ASP A 210 -0.95 35.48 8.59
N GLY A 211 0.26 34.91 8.64
CA GLY A 211 1.52 35.53 8.18
C GLY A 211 2.46 35.93 9.33
N ALA A 212 2.00 36.00 10.58
CA ALA A 212 2.75 36.32 11.76
C ALA A 212 2.68 35.23 12.84
N LEU A 213 1.49 34.73 13.12
CA LEU A 213 1.18 33.70 14.11
C LEU A 213 0.64 32.44 13.45
N THR A 214 0.48 31.37 14.22
CA THR A 214 0.06 30.07 13.70
C THR A 214 -0.84 29.32 14.66
N ASP A 215 -1.70 28.47 14.12
CA ASP A 215 -2.45 27.46 14.85
C ASP A 215 -2.43 26.13 14.06
N GLN A 216 -2.86 25.02 14.68
CA GLN A 216 -2.84 23.71 14.08
C GLN A 216 -4.19 23.01 14.22
N ALA A 217 -4.56 22.28 13.16
CA ALA A 217 -5.69 21.39 13.19
C ALA A 217 -5.40 20.13 12.38
N THR A 218 -6.36 19.19 12.38
CA THR A 218 -6.25 17.90 11.73
C THR A 218 -7.27 17.75 10.61
N VAL A 219 -6.90 16.96 9.58
CA VAL A 219 -7.84 16.45 8.60
C VAL A 219 -7.92 14.95 8.75
N LYS A 220 -9.11 14.45 9.08
CA LYS A 220 -9.37 13.02 9.05
C LYS A 220 -9.81 12.61 7.66
N VAL A 221 -9.00 11.80 6.98
CA VAL A 221 -9.31 11.25 5.65
C VAL A 221 -9.70 9.79 5.77
N THR A 222 -10.92 9.44 5.39
CA THR A 222 -11.32 8.04 5.24
C THR A 222 -10.97 7.56 3.85
N VAL A 223 -10.05 6.61 3.75
CA VAL A 223 -9.63 5.96 2.52
C VAL A 223 -10.40 4.64 2.39
N ASN A 224 -11.25 4.55 1.38
CA ASN A 224 -12.05 3.35 1.12
C ASN A 224 -11.23 2.36 0.30
N ALA A 225 -11.35 1.07 0.64
CA ALA A 225 -10.79 -0.02 -0.14
C ALA A 225 -11.39 -0.07 -1.55
N VAL A 226 -10.58 -0.45 -2.53
CA VAL A 226 -10.95 -0.77 -3.90
C VAL A 226 -10.32 -2.12 -4.21
N ASN A 227 -11.08 -3.02 -4.84
CA ASN A 227 -10.53 -4.33 -5.17
C ASN A 227 -9.40 -4.23 -6.18
N ASP A 228 -8.26 -4.82 -5.85
CA ASP A 228 -7.13 -5.02 -6.75
C ASP A 228 -7.23 -6.36 -7.48
N THR A 229 -6.55 -6.47 -8.61
CA THR A 229 -6.48 -7.73 -9.37
C THR A 229 -5.40 -8.63 -8.77
N PRO A 230 -5.63 -9.96 -8.64
CA PRO A 230 -4.59 -10.89 -8.24
C PRO A 230 -3.31 -10.75 -9.06
N VAL A 231 -2.17 -11.07 -8.49
CA VAL A 231 -0.86 -11.01 -9.16
C VAL A 231 -0.16 -12.36 -9.17
N VAL A 232 0.77 -12.56 -10.12
CA VAL A 232 1.68 -13.71 -10.11
C VAL A 232 2.83 -13.37 -9.16
N GLU A 233 2.82 -13.95 -7.96
CA GLU A 233 3.86 -13.75 -6.94
C GLU A 233 5.12 -14.55 -7.26
N SER A 234 4.94 -15.82 -7.70
CA SER A 234 6.03 -16.70 -8.06
C SER A 234 5.71 -17.47 -9.33
N ASN A 235 6.56 -17.34 -10.34
CA ASN A 235 6.36 -18.06 -11.59
C ASN A 235 6.43 -19.58 -11.41
N ILE A 236 5.43 -20.28 -11.92
CA ILE A 236 5.45 -21.74 -12.09
C ILE A 236 6.37 -22.03 -13.28
N ALA A 237 7.44 -22.78 -13.04
CA ALA A 237 8.40 -23.11 -14.08
C ALA A 237 7.80 -24.11 -15.09
N ASP A 238 8.30 -24.08 -16.33
CA ASP A 238 7.99 -25.11 -17.32
C ASP A 238 8.44 -26.48 -16.82
N GLN A 239 7.68 -27.53 -17.16
CA GLN A 239 7.84 -28.88 -16.68
C GLN A 239 8.45 -29.76 -17.77
N ALA A 240 9.53 -30.48 -17.44
CA ALA A 240 10.15 -31.50 -18.29
C ALA A 240 10.05 -32.84 -17.57
N LEU A 241 9.22 -33.74 -18.10
CA LEU A 241 8.78 -34.98 -17.48
C LEU A 241 9.09 -36.15 -18.41
N ALA A 242 9.09 -37.35 -17.88
CA ALA A 242 8.98 -38.57 -18.68
C ALA A 242 7.49 -38.97 -18.69
N GLU A 243 7.06 -39.74 -19.68
CA GLU A 243 5.71 -40.35 -19.64
C GLU A 243 5.60 -41.24 -18.40
N ASP A 244 4.37 -41.47 -17.95
CA ASP A 244 4.06 -42.26 -16.75
C ASP A 244 4.72 -41.70 -15.46
N PHE A 245 5.03 -40.39 -15.44
CA PHE A 245 5.58 -39.77 -14.25
C PHE A 245 4.64 -39.96 -13.05
N THR A 246 5.19 -40.13 -11.87
CA THR A 246 4.39 -40.22 -10.65
C THR A 246 3.65 -38.90 -10.43
N PRO A 247 2.34 -38.90 -10.15
CA PRO A 247 1.58 -37.68 -9.85
C PRO A 247 2.25 -36.84 -8.79
N TYR A 248 2.29 -35.50 -9.01
CA TYR A 248 2.88 -34.52 -8.09
C TYR A 248 1.99 -33.29 -7.97
N THR A 249 2.32 -32.40 -7.08
CA THR A 249 1.51 -31.21 -6.81
C THR A 249 2.24 -29.91 -7.08
N ILE A 250 1.47 -28.93 -7.53
CA ILE A 250 1.87 -27.52 -7.63
C ILE A 250 0.97 -26.74 -6.67
N ASP A 251 1.57 -25.97 -5.76
CA ASP A 251 0.85 -25.11 -4.84
C ASP A 251 0.59 -23.74 -5.50
N LEU A 252 -0.65 -23.52 -5.91
CA LEU A 252 -1.08 -22.29 -6.56
C LEU A 252 -1.21 -21.13 -5.57
N ASN A 253 -1.42 -21.39 -4.27
CA ASN A 253 -1.46 -20.33 -3.26
C ASN A 253 -0.09 -19.64 -3.08
N THR A 254 1.00 -20.32 -3.43
CA THR A 254 2.34 -19.69 -3.43
C THR A 254 2.71 -19.05 -4.77
N ALA A 255 1.99 -19.41 -5.84
CA ALA A 255 2.23 -18.88 -7.17
C ALA A 255 1.47 -17.56 -7.43
N PHE A 256 0.32 -17.41 -6.80
CA PHE A 256 -0.54 -16.25 -6.95
C PHE A 256 -0.83 -15.64 -5.58
N SER A 257 -0.95 -14.32 -5.53
CA SER A 257 -1.34 -13.58 -4.34
C SER A 257 -2.29 -12.44 -4.70
N ASP A 258 -2.96 -11.89 -3.69
CA ASP A 258 -3.84 -10.75 -3.83
C ASP A 258 -3.70 -9.88 -2.59
N VAL A 259 -3.67 -8.56 -2.76
CA VAL A 259 -3.45 -7.64 -1.64
C VAL A 259 -4.68 -7.50 -0.75
N ASP A 260 -5.87 -7.64 -1.33
CA ASP A 260 -7.14 -7.52 -0.61
C ASP A 260 -7.65 -8.85 -0.04
N ASN A 261 -7.20 -9.97 -0.61
CA ASN A 261 -7.73 -11.29 -0.33
C ASN A 261 -6.68 -12.18 0.35
N VAL A 262 -7.02 -12.71 1.50
CA VAL A 262 -6.14 -13.65 2.21
C VAL A 262 -6.09 -15.01 1.51
N ASP A 263 -5.05 -15.76 1.84
CA ASP A 263 -4.86 -17.12 1.33
C ASP A 263 -6.13 -17.98 1.50
N GLY A 264 -6.58 -18.60 0.41
CA GLY A 264 -7.77 -19.46 0.39
C GLY A 264 -9.06 -18.77 -0.05
N GLU A 265 -9.07 -17.46 -0.27
CA GLU A 265 -10.20 -16.75 -0.89
C GLU A 265 -10.10 -16.73 -2.41
N LEU A 266 -8.89 -16.84 -2.97
CA LEU A 266 -8.69 -16.99 -4.41
C LEU A 266 -9.24 -18.34 -4.88
N THR A 267 -9.90 -18.33 -6.03
CA THR A 267 -10.35 -19.52 -6.73
C THR A 267 -9.45 -19.81 -7.92
N PHE A 268 -9.10 -21.09 -8.13
CA PHE A 268 -8.17 -21.48 -9.17
C PHE A 268 -8.83 -22.36 -10.21
N SER A 269 -8.44 -22.14 -11.47
CA SER A 269 -8.85 -22.98 -12.59
C SER A 269 -7.68 -23.28 -13.51
N VAL A 270 -7.82 -24.31 -14.34
CA VAL A 270 -6.85 -24.69 -15.36
C VAL A 270 -7.56 -24.89 -16.69
N SER A 271 -6.88 -24.56 -17.77
CA SER A 271 -7.33 -24.82 -19.14
C SER A 271 -6.16 -25.25 -20.02
N GLY A 272 -6.47 -25.85 -21.18
CA GLY A 272 -5.46 -26.39 -22.11
C GLY A 272 -4.99 -27.79 -21.79
N ASN A 273 -5.48 -28.40 -20.72
CA ASN A 273 -5.10 -29.73 -20.24
C ASN A 273 -5.93 -30.86 -20.91
N SER A 274 -5.50 -31.29 -22.08
CA SER A 274 -6.17 -32.37 -22.84
C SER A 274 -5.63 -33.77 -22.50
N ASN A 275 -4.33 -33.84 -22.33
CA ASN A 275 -3.60 -35.10 -22.09
C ASN A 275 -3.01 -35.19 -20.69
N ILE A 276 -2.76 -34.03 -20.04
CA ILE A 276 -2.34 -33.99 -18.64
C ILE A 276 -3.57 -33.73 -17.77
N GLN A 277 -3.85 -34.65 -16.85
CA GLN A 277 -4.95 -34.53 -15.91
C GLN A 277 -4.56 -33.59 -14.78
N VAL A 278 -5.42 -32.62 -14.45
CA VAL A 278 -5.19 -31.69 -13.34
C VAL A 278 -6.43 -31.61 -12.46
N ALA A 279 -6.25 -31.89 -11.17
CA ALA A 279 -7.27 -31.72 -10.15
C ALA A 279 -6.83 -30.65 -9.16
N ILE A 280 -7.65 -29.59 -8.94
CA ILE A 280 -7.33 -28.50 -8.03
C ILE A 280 -8.24 -28.62 -6.80
N VAL A 281 -7.61 -28.68 -5.61
CA VAL A 281 -8.32 -28.74 -4.33
C VAL A 281 -7.59 -27.83 -3.34
N ASN A 282 -8.29 -26.83 -2.78
CA ASN A 282 -7.74 -25.86 -1.82
C ASN A 282 -6.44 -25.19 -2.32
N GLY A 283 -6.41 -24.81 -3.60
CA GLY A 283 -5.24 -24.17 -4.20
C GLY A 283 -4.09 -25.11 -4.56
N ILE A 284 -4.21 -26.41 -4.30
CA ILE A 284 -3.21 -27.41 -4.68
C ILE A 284 -3.65 -28.08 -5.98
N ALA A 285 -2.88 -27.92 -7.04
CA ALA A 285 -3.06 -28.60 -8.32
C ALA A 285 -2.28 -29.91 -8.30
N THR A 286 -3.00 -31.04 -8.41
CA THR A 286 -2.40 -32.35 -8.58
C THR A 286 -2.31 -32.65 -10.07
N ILE A 287 -1.10 -32.89 -10.55
CA ILE A 287 -0.75 -33.15 -11.95
C ILE A 287 -0.58 -34.64 -12.10
N THR A 288 -1.33 -35.26 -13.02
CA THR A 288 -1.34 -36.70 -13.26
C THR A 288 -1.14 -36.98 -14.76
N PRO A 289 -0.25 -37.90 -15.16
CA PRO A 289 -0.08 -38.28 -16.56
C PRO A 289 -1.32 -38.96 -17.12
N THR A 290 -1.51 -38.86 -18.43
CA THR A 290 -2.28 -39.86 -19.15
C THR A 290 -1.32 -40.97 -19.54
N ALA A 291 -1.70 -42.24 -19.33
CA ALA A 291 -0.86 -43.35 -19.61
C ALA A 291 -0.34 -43.34 -21.07
N ASP A 292 0.91 -43.69 -21.26
CA ASP A 292 1.59 -43.83 -22.56
C ASP A 292 1.56 -42.53 -23.42
N TRP A 293 1.26 -41.36 -22.79
CA TRP A 293 1.26 -40.11 -23.54
C TRP A 293 2.59 -39.37 -23.44
N ASN A 294 3.20 -39.12 -24.58
CA ASN A 294 4.35 -38.24 -24.72
C ASN A 294 4.03 -37.08 -25.68
N GLY A 295 4.74 -35.96 -25.52
CA GLY A 295 4.50 -34.77 -26.34
C GLY A 295 4.66 -33.47 -25.54
N SER A 296 4.05 -32.41 -26.05
CA SER A 296 4.08 -31.09 -25.36
C SER A 296 2.65 -30.54 -25.28
N GLU A 297 2.31 -30.03 -24.11
CA GLU A 297 1.04 -29.39 -23.83
C GLU A 297 1.26 -28.11 -23.02
N THR A 298 0.50 -27.02 -23.32
CA THR A 298 0.57 -25.76 -22.58
C THR A 298 -0.69 -25.63 -21.74
N LEU A 299 -0.51 -25.61 -20.42
CA LEU A 299 -1.57 -25.41 -19.48
C LEU A 299 -1.60 -23.93 -19.05
N THR A 300 -2.80 -23.39 -18.87
CA THR A 300 -3.02 -22.04 -18.34
C THR A 300 -3.68 -22.15 -16.98
N PHE A 301 -2.96 -21.76 -15.93
CA PHE A 301 -3.49 -21.63 -14.57
C PHE A 301 -4.02 -20.23 -14.38
N THR A 302 -5.22 -20.09 -13.84
CA THR A 302 -5.89 -18.81 -13.60
C THR A 302 -6.29 -18.73 -12.14
N ALA A 303 -5.90 -17.61 -11.48
CA ALA A 303 -6.40 -17.21 -10.17
C ALA A 303 -7.48 -16.14 -10.36
N THR A 304 -8.57 -16.27 -9.63
CA THR A 304 -9.71 -15.33 -9.66
C THR A 304 -10.08 -14.98 -8.22
N ASP A 305 -10.21 -13.68 -7.94
CA ASP A 305 -10.64 -13.17 -6.65
C ASP A 305 -12.16 -13.29 -6.43
N PRO A 306 -12.67 -13.00 -5.23
CA PRO A 306 -14.11 -13.00 -4.94
C PRO A 306 -14.92 -11.97 -5.73
N SER A 307 -14.28 -10.91 -6.24
CA SER A 307 -14.91 -9.85 -7.05
C SER A 307 -15.04 -10.24 -8.51
N GLY A 308 -14.28 -11.26 -8.96
CA GLY A 308 -14.31 -11.82 -10.32
C GLY A 308 -13.16 -11.30 -11.21
N GLU A 309 -12.20 -10.56 -10.68
CA GLU A 309 -10.99 -10.19 -11.41
C GLU A 309 -10.00 -11.35 -11.41
N SER A 310 -9.16 -11.46 -12.45
CA SER A 310 -8.32 -12.63 -12.62
C SER A 310 -7.02 -12.37 -13.32
N ILE A 311 -6.01 -13.17 -12.98
CA ILE A 311 -4.72 -13.25 -13.63
C ILE A 311 -4.42 -14.67 -14.05
N SER A 312 -3.66 -14.84 -15.14
CA SER A 312 -3.32 -16.19 -15.66
C SER A 312 -1.84 -16.31 -15.94
N GLN A 313 -1.33 -17.52 -15.72
CA GLN A 313 0.03 -17.90 -16.10
C GLN A 313 -0.01 -19.16 -16.97
N THR A 314 0.75 -19.17 -18.06
CA THR A 314 0.96 -20.35 -18.91
C THR A 314 2.19 -21.12 -18.46
N VAL A 315 2.10 -22.45 -18.48
CA VAL A 315 3.18 -23.39 -18.15
C VAL A 315 3.27 -24.43 -19.25
N ASN A 316 4.44 -24.62 -19.83
CA ASN A 316 4.68 -25.65 -20.83
C ASN A 316 5.09 -26.95 -20.14
N PHE A 317 4.42 -28.02 -20.50
CA PHE A 317 4.72 -29.38 -20.11
C PHE A 317 5.32 -30.10 -21.31
N THR A 318 6.53 -30.61 -21.20
CA THR A 318 7.15 -31.46 -22.19
C THR A 318 7.34 -32.83 -21.58
N VAL A 319 6.69 -33.84 -22.15
CA VAL A 319 6.72 -35.21 -21.69
C VAL A 319 7.50 -36.03 -22.71
N ALA A 320 8.65 -36.52 -22.27
CA ALA A 320 9.51 -37.36 -23.10
C ALA A 320 9.04 -38.83 -23.10
N PRO A 321 9.15 -39.52 -24.22
CA PRO A 321 8.80 -40.98 -24.28
C PRO A 321 9.75 -41.79 -23.41
N VAL A 322 9.24 -42.83 -22.80
CA VAL A 322 9.98 -43.88 -22.08
C VAL A 322 9.73 -45.21 -22.79
N ALA A 323 10.78 -46.02 -22.98
CA ALA A 323 10.62 -47.34 -23.62
C ALA A 323 10.05 -48.35 -22.63
N ASP A 324 8.87 -48.84 -22.88
CA ASP A 324 8.19 -49.88 -22.10
C ASP A 324 8.65 -51.28 -22.43
N ILE A 325 9.31 -51.45 -23.58
CA ILE A 325 9.83 -52.72 -24.03
C ILE A 325 11.34 -52.82 -23.88
N VAL A 326 11.78 -53.97 -23.37
CA VAL A 326 13.18 -54.24 -23.03
C VAL A 326 13.71 -55.35 -23.95
N ALA A 327 14.95 -55.22 -24.42
CA ALA A 327 15.60 -56.22 -25.28
C ALA A 327 15.63 -57.62 -24.65
N ASP A 328 15.34 -58.60 -25.44
CA ASP A 328 15.38 -60.03 -25.07
C ASP A 328 16.73 -60.67 -25.42
N SER A 329 17.06 -61.72 -24.68
CA SER A 329 18.15 -62.63 -25.00
C SER A 329 17.72 -64.07 -24.81
N VAL A 330 17.92 -64.90 -25.83
CA VAL A 330 17.47 -66.28 -25.81
C VAL A 330 18.56 -67.17 -26.37
N THR A 331 18.73 -68.33 -25.77
CA THR A 331 19.52 -69.44 -26.33
C THR A 331 18.59 -70.45 -26.97
N VAL A 332 18.84 -70.79 -28.22
CA VAL A 332 18.05 -71.80 -28.99
C VAL A 332 18.99 -72.83 -29.50
N VAL A 333 18.44 -73.94 -29.96
CA VAL A 333 19.18 -75.04 -30.53
C VAL A 333 19.00 -75.02 -32.04
N GLU A 334 20.10 -75.19 -32.83
CA GLU A 334 19.98 -75.28 -34.28
C GLU A 334 18.95 -76.32 -34.72
N ASP A 335 18.43 -76.16 -35.92
CA ASP A 335 17.44 -77.06 -36.57
C ASP A 335 16.12 -77.22 -35.79
N THR A 336 15.96 -76.43 -34.70
CA THR A 336 14.78 -76.54 -33.84
C THR A 336 14.04 -75.22 -33.76
N PRO A 337 12.81 -75.10 -34.31
CA PRO A 337 11.98 -73.93 -34.11
C PRO A 337 11.70 -73.71 -32.62
N THR A 338 12.04 -72.47 -32.11
CA THR A 338 11.87 -72.13 -30.68
C THR A 338 10.87 -71.04 -30.52
N ILE A 339 9.93 -71.12 -29.55
CA ILE A 339 8.98 -70.10 -29.19
C ILE A 339 9.62 -69.21 -28.14
N ILE A 340 9.69 -67.89 -28.42
CA ILE A 340 10.23 -66.84 -27.58
C ILE A 340 9.05 -65.99 -27.07
N LYS A 341 8.94 -65.84 -25.77
CA LYS A 341 7.95 -64.96 -25.13
C LYS A 341 8.50 -63.56 -25.03
N VAL A 342 8.54 -62.82 -26.12
CA VAL A 342 9.15 -61.49 -26.27
C VAL A 342 8.53 -60.40 -25.42
N LEU A 343 7.33 -60.60 -24.84
CA LEU A 343 6.67 -59.64 -23.94
C LEU A 343 6.86 -59.97 -22.46
N GLY A 344 7.77 -60.90 -22.13
CA GLY A 344 7.87 -61.43 -20.77
C GLY A 344 8.60 -60.56 -19.76
N ASN A 345 9.42 -59.65 -20.23
CA ASN A 345 10.26 -58.69 -19.46
C ASN A 345 9.82 -57.23 -19.67
N ASP A 346 8.72 -57.00 -20.39
CA ASP A 346 8.18 -55.70 -20.72
C ASP A 346 7.11 -55.27 -19.74
N THR A 347 6.93 -53.94 -19.59
CA THR A 347 5.86 -53.33 -18.81
C THR A 347 4.94 -52.55 -19.73
N PHE A 348 3.65 -52.80 -19.64
CA PHE A 348 2.63 -52.12 -20.44
C PHE A 348 1.46 -51.76 -19.55
N GLU A 349 0.87 -50.62 -19.78
CA GLU A 349 -0.31 -50.17 -19.03
C GLU A 349 -1.65 -50.57 -19.67
N GLY A 350 -1.64 -51.01 -20.95
CA GLY A 350 -2.82 -51.47 -21.69
C GLY A 350 -2.86 -52.97 -21.94
N ASP A 351 -4.05 -53.52 -22.11
CA ASP A 351 -4.30 -54.95 -22.46
C ASP A 351 -4.32 -55.18 -23.98
N ASP A 352 -4.22 -54.14 -24.82
CA ASP A 352 -4.40 -54.14 -26.27
C ASP A 352 -3.10 -54.31 -27.07
N LYS A 353 -2.19 -55.15 -26.58
CA LYS A 353 -0.86 -55.36 -27.18
C LYS A 353 -0.92 -56.06 -28.52
N VAL A 354 -0.31 -55.48 -29.53
CA VAL A 354 -0.15 -56.05 -30.85
C VAL A 354 1.33 -56.15 -31.19
N VAL A 355 1.87 -57.36 -31.31
CA VAL A 355 3.23 -57.64 -31.74
C VAL A 355 3.31 -57.67 -33.25
N SER A 356 4.29 -57.00 -33.83
CA SER A 356 4.64 -57.05 -35.25
C SER A 356 6.16 -57.19 -35.43
N LEU A 357 6.62 -57.56 -36.61
CA LEU A 357 8.04 -57.69 -36.91
C LEU A 357 8.51 -56.51 -37.73
N ASP A 358 9.71 -56.01 -37.38
CA ASP A 358 10.37 -55.04 -38.25
C ASP A 358 10.97 -55.79 -39.47
N THR A 359 10.32 -55.58 -40.62
CA THR A 359 10.73 -56.22 -41.88
C THR A 359 12.12 -55.77 -42.41
N ASN A 360 12.66 -54.68 -41.86
CA ASN A 360 13.99 -54.20 -42.26
C ASN A 360 15.11 -54.79 -41.41
N ASN A 361 14.79 -55.24 -40.20
CA ASN A 361 15.73 -55.74 -39.21
C ASN A 361 15.35 -57.18 -38.78
N GLY A 362 15.07 -58.04 -39.75
CA GLY A 362 14.85 -59.48 -39.56
C GLY A 362 16.15 -60.24 -39.30
N PRO A 363 16.04 -61.56 -38.88
CA PRO A 363 17.23 -62.35 -38.60
C PRO A 363 18.00 -62.63 -39.89
N ALA A 364 19.32 -62.65 -39.79
CA ALA A 364 20.19 -62.94 -40.92
C ALA A 364 20.31 -64.47 -41.23
N ASN A 365 20.20 -65.27 -40.17
CA ASN A 365 20.49 -66.67 -40.22
C ASN A 365 19.27 -67.59 -39.78
N GLY A 366 18.10 -67.06 -39.97
CA GLY A 366 16.86 -67.81 -39.62
C GLY A 366 15.64 -67.08 -40.14
N THR A 367 14.47 -67.54 -39.70
CA THR A 367 13.16 -66.94 -39.98
C THR A 367 12.39 -66.70 -38.68
N VAL A 368 11.53 -65.66 -38.68
CA VAL A 368 10.65 -65.40 -37.56
C VAL A 368 9.19 -65.38 -38.00
N SER A 369 8.32 -65.81 -37.11
CA SER A 369 6.88 -65.69 -37.29
C SER A 369 6.19 -65.43 -35.97
N ILE A 370 5.12 -64.58 -35.98
CA ILE A 370 4.34 -64.23 -34.80
C ILE A 370 3.25 -65.27 -34.55
N ASN A 371 3.12 -65.71 -33.31
CA ASN A 371 2.08 -66.56 -32.86
C ASN A 371 0.82 -65.79 -32.44
N PRO A 372 -0.37 -66.44 -32.43
CA PRO A 372 -1.63 -65.81 -32.06
C PRO A 372 -1.65 -65.25 -30.61
N ASP A 373 -0.75 -65.70 -29.74
CA ASP A 373 -0.61 -65.25 -28.35
C ASP A 373 0.41 -64.12 -28.17
N GLY A 374 0.97 -63.59 -29.29
CA GLY A 374 1.97 -62.55 -29.27
C GLY A 374 3.41 -63.03 -29.05
N SER A 375 3.63 -64.29 -28.81
CA SER A 375 4.99 -64.87 -28.83
C SER A 375 5.53 -64.98 -30.27
N VAL A 376 6.83 -65.10 -30.38
CA VAL A 376 7.55 -65.18 -31.68
C VAL A 376 8.21 -66.54 -31.79
N THR A 377 8.03 -67.21 -32.90
CA THR A 377 8.77 -68.45 -33.23
C THR A 377 9.95 -68.06 -34.09
N TYR A 378 11.16 -68.35 -33.62
CA TYR A 378 12.40 -68.23 -34.38
C TYR A 378 12.76 -69.64 -34.87
N THR A 379 13.13 -69.75 -36.14
CA THR A 379 13.58 -71.00 -36.77
C THR A 379 14.98 -70.71 -37.37
N PRO A 380 16.06 -71.31 -36.85
CA PRO A 380 17.38 -71.21 -37.44
C PRO A 380 17.40 -71.76 -38.87
N ASN A 381 18.31 -71.23 -39.72
CA ASN A 381 18.63 -71.88 -40.97
C ASN A 381 19.25 -73.29 -40.67
N ASP A 382 19.11 -74.19 -41.57
CA ASP A 382 19.62 -75.59 -41.42
C ASP A 382 21.12 -75.51 -41.05
N ASN A 383 21.50 -76.22 -39.97
CA ASN A 383 22.89 -76.36 -39.47
C ASN A 383 23.58 -74.98 -39.13
N TYR A 384 22.79 -73.93 -38.81
CA TYR A 384 23.34 -72.67 -38.37
C TYR A 384 23.55 -72.63 -36.86
N HIS A 385 24.74 -72.41 -36.41
CA HIS A 385 25.10 -72.04 -35.01
C HIS A 385 25.82 -70.77 -34.95
N GLY A 386 25.70 -70.01 -33.82
CA GLY A 386 26.26 -68.67 -33.62
C GLY A 386 25.18 -67.64 -33.24
N THR A 387 25.53 -66.36 -33.29
CA THR A 387 24.63 -65.30 -32.89
C THR A 387 23.81 -64.78 -34.05
N ASP A 388 22.54 -64.54 -33.79
CA ASP A 388 21.60 -63.86 -34.70
C ASP A 388 20.77 -62.83 -33.92
N SER A 389 20.00 -62.01 -34.58
CA SER A 389 19.10 -61.06 -33.95
C SER A 389 18.00 -60.63 -34.88
N PHE A 390 16.89 -60.24 -34.30
CA PHE A 390 15.76 -59.63 -35.01
C PHE A 390 15.09 -58.55 -34.15
N THR A 391 14.43 -57.60 -34.79
CA THR A 391 13.66 -56.56 -34.12
C THR A 391 12.17 -56.84 -34.19
N TYR A 392 11.50 -56.72 -33.07
CA TYR A 392 10.03 -56.73 -33.02
C TYR A 392 9.50 -55.36 -32.58
N ILE A 393 8.26 -55.08 -32.90
CA ILE A 393 7.53 -53.86 -32.59
C ILE A 393 6.31 -54.25 -31.79
N VAL A 394 6.08 -53.57 -30.68
CA VAL A 394 4.82 -53.69 -29.93
C VAL A 394 4.03 -52.41 -30.09
N THR A 395 2.75 -52.51 -30.35
CA THR A 395 1.82 -51.38 -30.33
C THR A 395 0.83 -51.61 -29.20
N SER A 396 0.80 -50.67 -28.23
CA SER A 396 -0.14 -50.64 -27.11
C SER A 396 -0.68 -49.23 -26.95
N GLY A 397 -1.96 -49.02 -26.65
CA GLY A 397 -2.56 -47.66 -26.49
C GLY A 397 -2.43 -46.73 -27.71
N GLY A 398 -2.05 -47.29 -28.90
CA GLY A 398 -1.78 -46.50 -30.10
C GLY A 398 -0.33 -45.99 -30.24
N VAL A 399 0.54 -46.29 -29.29
CA VAL A 399 1.99 -46.03 -29.33
C VAL A 399 2.69 -47.31 -29.83
N SER A 400 3.74 -47.14 -30.65
CA SER A 400 4.53 -48.26 -31.18
C SER A 400 5.97 -48.12 -30.75
N GLU A 401 6.50 -49.11 -30.09
CA GLU A 401 7.89 -49.23 -29.67
C GLU A 401 8.57 -50.42 -30.30
N SER A 402 9.88 -50.40 -30.42
CA SER A 402 10.66 -51.47 -31.00
C SER A 402 11.88 -51.81 -30.16
N THR A 403 12.15 -53.12 -30.05
CA THR A 403 13.37 -53.60 -29.39
C THR A 403 13.90 -54.86 -30.10
N THR A 404 15.09 -55.29 -29.67
CA THR A 404 15.82 -56.38 -30.33
C THR A 404 15.77 -57.65 -29.49
N VAL A 405 15.57 -58.81 -30.16
CA VAL A 405 15.82 -60.12 -29.60
C VAL A 405 17.23 -60.58 -30.05
N ASN A 406 18.11 -60.81 -29.11
CA ASN A 406 19.40 -61.43 -29.35
C ASN A 406 19.27 -62.96 -29.22
N VAL A 407 19.64 -63.70 -30.25
CA VAL A 407 19.54 -65.14 -30.32
C VAL A 407 20.93 -65.76 -30.34
N ASP A 408 21.22 -66.68 -29.43
CA ASP A 408 22.43 -67.51 -29.41
C ASP A 408 22.02 -68.91 -29.79
N VAL A 409 22.41 -69.31 -31.01
CA VAL A 409 22.11 -70.62 -31.55
C VAL A 409 23.20 -71.65 -31.23
N THR A 410 22.93 -72.59 -30.40
CA THR A 410 23.89 -73.61 -29.97
C THR A 410 23.88 -74.81 -30.94
N PRO A 411 25.07 -75.38 -31.23
CA PRO A 411 25.19 -76.50 -32.11
C PRO A 411 24.64 -77.84 -31.52
N VAL A 412 24.16 -78.71 -32.36
CA VAL A 412 23.83 -80.08 -32.05
C VAL A 412 24.60 -80.98 -33.02
N ASN A 413 25.15 -82.03 -32.49
CA ASN A 413 25.87 -83.02 -33.34
C ASN A 413 24.94 -83.68 -34.38
N ASP A 414 25.24 -83.43 -35.62
CA ASP A 414 24.58 -84.07 -36.77
C ASP A 414 25.20 -85.39 -37.13
N ALA A 415 24.47 -86.23 -37.84
CA ALA A 415 25.00 -87.50 -38.30
C ALA A 415 25.88 -87.29 -39.56
N PRO A 416 27.02 -87.92 -39.64
CA PRO A 416 27.84 -87.85 -40.84
C PRO A 416 27.12 -88.38 -42.08
N VAL A 417 27.39 -87.81 -43.21
CA VAL A 417 26.82 -88.22 -44.51
C VAL A 417 27.88 -89.00 -45.27
N ALA A 418 27.63 -90.29 -45.30
CA ALA A 418 28.47 -91.21 -46.06
C ALA A 418 28.14 -91.14 -47.56
N LYS A 419 29.16 -91.14 -48.39
CA LYS A 419 29.04 -91.22 -49.86
C LYS A 419 29.68 -92.44 -50.36
N ASP A 420 29.09 -93.06 -51.44
CA ASP A 420 29.55 -94.32 -52.06
C ASP A 420 30.96 -94.19 -52.59
N ASP A 421 31.79 -95.19 -52.28
CA ASP A 421 33.13 -95.33 -52.80
C ASP A 421 33.17 -96.34 -53.94
N ILE A 422 34.15 -96.15 -54.83
CA ILE A 422 34.36 -97.04 -55.90
C ILE A 422 35.81 -97.47 -55.86
N ALA A 423 36.06 -98.82 -55.77
CA ALA A 423 37.35 -99.43 -55.87
C ALA A 423 37.40 -100.46 -56.95
N THR A 424 38.57 -100.63 -57.60
CA THR A 424 38.78 -101.61 -58.61
C THR A 424 40.09 -102.36 -58.30
N THR A 425 40.06 -103.65 -58.32
CA THR A 425 41.24 -104.52 -58.15
C THR A 425 41.21 -105.70 -59.11
N GLN A 426 42.30 -106.38 -59.21
CA GLN A 426 42.37 -107.67 -59.96
C GLN A 426 42.18 -108.83 -59.00
N GLU A 427 41.76 -109.97 -59.52
CA GLU A 427 41.65 -111.18 -58.71
C GLU A 427 42.98 -111.52 -58.00
N ASP A 428 42.88 -112.03 -56.79
CA ASP A 428 44.01 -112.36 -55.89
C ASP A 428 44.88 -111.14 -55.45
N THR A 429 44.33 -109.85 -55.64
CA THR A 429 45.07 -108.63 -55.26
C THR A 429 44.28 -107.81 -54.27
N ALA A 430 44.88 -107.58 -53.09
CA ALA A 430 44.25 -106.67 -52.07
C ALA A 430 44.32 -105.22 -52.55
N VAL A 431 43.30 -104.50 -52.25
CA VAL A 431 43.19 -103.02 -52.44
C VAL A 431 42.94 -102.33 -51.15
N THR A 432 43.53 -101.23 -50.90
CA THR A 432 43.29 -100.29 -49.77
C THR A 432 42.39 -99.20 -50.28
N ILE A 433 41.32 -98.93 -49.58
CA ILE A 433 40.33 -97.87 -49.90
C ILE A 433 40.24 -96.93 -48.70
N ASP A 434 40.40 -95.66 -48.95
CA ASP A 434 40.05 -94.62 -47.98
C ASP A 434 38.55 -94.28 -48.14
N VAL A 435 37.73 -94.86 -47.28
CA VAL A 435 36.25 -94.82 -47.36
C VAL A 435 35.69 -93.55 -46.67
N LEU A 436 36.54 -92.73 -46.03
CA LEU A 436 36.09 -91.50 -45.33
C LEU A 436 36.44 -90.18 -46.11
N SER A 437 37.22 -90.28 -47.20
CA SER A 437 37.70 -89.11 -47.88
C SER A 437 36.69 -88.25 -48.61
N ASN A 438 35.53 -88.78 -48.95
CA ASN A 438 34.43 -88.13 -49.59
C ASN A 438 33.18 -88.02 -48.69
N ASP A 439 33.23 -88.58 -47.50
CA ASP A 439 32.24 -88.39 -46.47
C ASP A 439 32.36 -86.97 -45.85
N THR A 440 31.27 -86.49 -45.40
CA THR A 440 31.19 -85.14 -44.81
C THR A 440 30.39 -85.17 -43.51
N ASP A 441 30.88 -84.40 -42.57
CA ASP A 441 30.14 -84.09 -41.37
C ASP A 441 30.02 -82.54 -41.31
N VAL A 442 28.82 -82.03 -41.01
CA VAL A 442 28.50 -80.61 -41.04
C VAL A 442 29.12 -79.90 -39.87
N ASP A 443 29.28 -80.54 -38.72
CA ASP A 443 29.88 -80.05 -37.51
C ASP A 443 31.40 -80.09 -37.63
N GLY A 444 31.95 -80.76 -38.65
CA GLY A 444 33.39 -80.89 -38.88
C GLY A 444 34.03 -81.99 -38.07
N ASP A 445 33.22 -82.90 -37.48
CA ASP A 445 33.70 -84.06 -36.76
C ASP A 445 34.36 -85.07 -37.71
N LYS A 446 35.31 -85.77 -37.18
CA LYS A 446 36.12 -86.73 -37.99
C LYS A 446 35.87 -88.16 -37.60
#